data_b976a5d97147015ac0f9dc06d3e22b99
#
_entry.id   b976a5d97147015ac0f9dc06d3e22b99
#
_cell.length_a   1.000
_cell.length_b   1.000
_cell.length_c   1.000
_cell.angle_alpha   90.00
_cell.angle_beta   90.00
_cell.angle_gamma   90.00
#
_symmetry.space_group_name_H-M   'P 1'
#
loop_
_entity.id
_entity.type
_entity.pdbx_description
1 polymer ?
#
loop_
_entity_poly.entity_id
_entity_poly.type
_entity_poly.pdbx_seq_one_letter_code
_entity_poly.pdbx_strand_id
1 'polypeptide(L)'
;MIELHSPQYLKVTFALAFGSFLVFCNLYLFQPMLPYLANHFAVSETQINWLFAASTLALSLCLVPWAVTSEAVGRRLVMLTGLFAMPVIGLAMLYAEQFWFLVLTRALMGVALAAFASVAVAYMVEELSPQAFGKAIGGYIAANSLGGITGRIAGGLLTDALGWQHAVVAMAIFTLLGALLVAYLLPVQQHFKPQRGLFFHHNRALVKHLQNRTLWLAMLIGGVNFALFVNLYSVMGFRLVAEPYSLPIGIASLIFVCYLAGTLSSKLTANWNRRFSAIPGMMLGALISMAGMLIALIEAIPA
;
A
#
# COMPACT_ATOMS: atom_id res chain seq x y z
N MET A 1 -7.06 -9.27 -27.07
CA MET A 1 -6.35 -8.46 -26.07
C MET A 1 -6.61 -6.98 -26.34
N ILE A 2 -6.63 -6.18 -25.28
CA ILE A 2 -6.85 -4.74 -25.36
C ILE A 2 -5.55 -4.07 -25.85
N GLU A 3 -5.64 -3.36 -26.98
CA GLU A 3 -4.49 -2.70 -27.60
C GLU A 3 -4.20 -1.33 -26.97
N LEU A 4 -2.92 -0.94 -27.02
CA LEU A 4 -2.45 0.36 -26.59
C LEU A 4 -3.20 1.49 -27.34
N HIS A 5 -3.53 2.57 -26.64
CA HIS A 5 -4.28 3.74 -27.14
C HIS A 5 -5.75 3.49 -27.52
N SER A 6 -6.30 2.28 -27.33
CA SER A 6 -7.74 2.08 -27.47
C SER A 6 -8.51 2.78 -26.33
N PRO A 7 -9.78 3.20 -26.57
CA PRO A 7 -10.61 3.76 -25.49
C PRO A 7 -10.78 2.80 -24.32
N GLN A 8 -10.78 1.50 -24.58
CA GLN A 8 -10.87 0.46 -23.56
C GLN A 8 -9.59 0.36 -22.74
N TYR A 9 -8.42 0.54 -23.35
CA TYR A 9 -7.13 0.62 -22.67
C TYR A 9 -7.12 1.73 -21.61
N LEU A 10 -7.56 2.94 -21.96
CA LEU A 10 -7.61 4.07 -21.03
C LEU A 10 -8.54 3.78 -19.84
N LYS A 11 -9.73 3.22 -20.10
CA LYS A 11 -10.69 2.86 -19.04
C LYS A 11 -10.12 1.82 -18.09
N VAL A 12 -9.55 0.74 -18.60
CA VAL A 12 -8.97 -0.35 -17.81
C VAL A 12 -7.77 0.13 -17.02
N THR A 13 -6.84 0.82 -17.66
CA THR A 13 -5.62 1.30 -17.01
C THR A 13 -5.93 2.29 -15.90
N PHE A 14 -6.87 3.23 -16.15
CA PHE A 14 -7.31 4.17 -15.15
C PHE A 14 -8.02 3.45 -13.98
N ALA A 15 -8.95 2.52 -14.28
CA ALA A 15 -9.68 1.78 -13.24
C ALA A 15 -8.73 0.99 -12.31
N LEU A 16 -7.73 0.30 -12.88
CA LEU A 16 -6.77 -0.48 -12.11
C LEU A 16 -5.80 0.42 -11.33
N ALA A 17 -5.32 1.50 -11.93
CA ALA A 17 -4.47 2.48 -11.25
C ALA A 17 -5.23 3.17 -10.10
N PHE A 18 -6.48 3.60 -10.34
CA PHE A 18 -7.30 4.26 -9.33
C PHE A 18 -7.71 3.30 -8.21
N GLY A 19 -8.08 2.06 -8.54
CA GLY A 19 -8.35 1.02 -7.54
C GLY A 19 -7.14 0.77 -6.65
N SER A 20 -5.95 0.72 -7.23
CA SER A 20 -4.71 0.58 -6.46
C SER A 20 -4.41 1.81 -5.61
N PHE A 21 -4.65 3.02 -6.12
CA PHE A 21 -4.57 4.25 -5.36
C PHE A 21 -5.47 4.18 -4.10
N LEU A 22 -6.72 3.73 -4.23
CA LEU A 22 -7.65 3.56 -3.10
C LEU A 22 -7.14 2.54 -2.07
N VAL A 23 -6.60 1.41 -2.55
CA VAL A 23 -6.00 0.37 -1.69
C VAL A 23 -4.90 0.97 -0.83
N PHE A 24 -3.98 1.73 -1.42
CA PHE A 24 -2.85 2.30 -0.70
C PHE A 24 -3.24 3.50 0.16
N CYS A 25 -4.27 4.28 -0.19
CA CYS A 25 -4.86 5.28 0.69
C CYS A 25 -5.37 4.64 1.99
N ASN A 26 -6.16 3.57 1.89
CA ASN A 26 -6.72 2.88 3.05
C ASN A 26 -5.64 2.17 3.90
N LEU A 27 -4.62 1.60 3.26
CA LEU A 27 -3.51 0.95 3.97
C LEU A 27 -2.80 1.94 4.89
N TYR A 28 -2.51 3.13 4.38
CA TYR A 28 -1.62 4.10 5.04
C TYR A 28 -2.34 5.22 5.79
N LEU A 29 -3.66 5.29 5.75
CA LEU A 29 -4.48 6.31 6.42
C LEU A 29 -4.12 6.48 7.90
N PHE A 30 -3.92 5.36 8.61
CA PHE A 30 -3.70 5.34 10.06
C PHE A 30 -2.28 5.69 10.49
N GLN A 31 -1.31 5.67 9.59
CA GLN A 31 0.09 5.87 9.99
C GLN A 31 0.35 7.24 10.65
N PRO A 32 -0.11 8.38 10.13
CA PRO A 32 0.06 9.65 10.80
C PRO A 32 -0.82 9.81 12.06
N MET A 33 -1.88 9.02 12.19
CA MET A 33 -2.78 9.06 13.35
C MET A 33 -2.24 8.32 14.57
N LEU A 34 -1.18 7.50 14.42
CA LEU A 34 -0.70 6.62 15.48
C LEU A 34 -0.40 7.36 16.79
N PRO A 35 0.28 8.53 16.83
CA PRO A 35 0.52 9.24 18.07
C PRO A 35 -0.77 9.68 18.78
N TYR A 36 -1.75 10.17 18.02
CA TYR A 36 -3.05 10.57 18.54
C TYR A 36 -3.81 9.37 19.13
N LEU A 37 -3.86 8.26 18.37
CA LEU A 37 -4.59 7.06 18.80
C LEU A 37 -3.92 6.36 19.97
N ALA A 38 -2.59 6.46 20.14
CA ALA A 38 -1.89 5.97 21.30
C ALA A 38 -2.40 6.65 22.59
N ASN A 39 -2.54 7.97 22.56
CA ASN A 39 -3.10 8.73 23.65
C ASN A 39 -4.60 8.45 23.85
N HIS A 40 -5.37 8.36 22.76
CA HIS A 40 -6.82 8.12 22.82
C HIS A 40 -7.18 6.77 23.45
N PHE A 41 -6.45 5.72 23.13
CA PHE A 41 -6.67 4.37 23.66
C PHE A 41 -5.81 4.06 24.90
N ALA A 42 -5.00 5.02 25.38
CA ALA A 42 -4.08 4.87 26.51
C ALA A 42 -3.17 3.63 26.36
N VAL A 43 -2.61 3.42 25.16
CA VAL A 43 -1.69 2.33 24.85
C VAL A 43 -0.29 2.86 24.53
N SER A 44 0.73 2.00 24.66
CA SER A 44 2.11 2.40 24.38
C SER A 44 2.34 2.61 22.87
N GLU A 45 3.40 3.37 22.55
CA GLU A 45 3.84 3.59 21.16
C GLU A 45 4.14 2.26 20.43
N THR A 46 4.64 1.26 21.14
CA THR A 46 4.87 -0.07 20.57
C THR A 46 3.56 -0.79 20.28
N GLN A 47 2.58 -0.70 21.18
CA GLN A 47 1.28 -1.34 21.01
C GLN A 47 0.49 -0.73 19.88
N ILE A 48 0.46 0.61 19.76
CA ILE A 48 -0.33 1.26 18.71
C ILE A 48 0.12 0.88 17.30
N ASN A 49 1.38 0.52 17.11
CA ASN A 49 1.89 0.05 15.81
C ASN A 49 1.22 -1.23 15.32
N TRP A 50 0.54 -2.00 16.19
CA TRP A 50 -0.28 -3.13 15.76
C TRP A 50 -1.39 -2.72 14.79
N LEU A 51 -1.88 -1.48 14.82
CA LEU A 51 -2.87 -0.99 13.84
C LEU A 51 -2.33 -1.04 12.40
N PHE A 52 -1.05 -0.75 12.23
CA PHE A 52 -0.40 -0.85 10.93
C PHE A 52 0.07 -2.27 10.63
N ALA A 53 0.71 -2.91 11.61
CA ALA A 53 1.24 -4.26 11.47
C ALA A 53 0.15 -5.30 11.15
N ALA A 54 -1.01 -5.24 11.82
CA ALA A 54 -2.12 -6.18 11.60
C ALA A 54 -2.65 -6.10 10.16
N SER A 55 -2.81 -4.88 9.60
CA SER A 55 -3.29 -4.74 8.23
C SER A 55 -2.26 -5.20 7.20
N THR A 56 -0.98 -4.90 7.39
CA THR A 56 0.09 -5.32 6.47
C THR A 56 0.35 -6.83 6.54
N LEU A 57 0.29 -7.41 7.73
CA LEU A 57 0.43 -8.85 7.93
C LEU A 57 -0.73 -9.61 7.28
N ALA A 58 -1.98 -9.20 7.56
CA ALA A 58 -3.16 -9.81 6.96
C ALA A 58 -3.16 -9.66 5.43
N LEU A 59 -2.77 -8.49 4.91
CA LEU A 59 -2.59 -8.28 3.47
C LEU A 59 -1.60 -9.30 2.91
N SER A 60 -0.42 -9.42 3.50
CA SER A 60 0.64 -10.31 3.01
C SER A 60 0.21 -11.78 3.03
N LEU A 61 -0.46 -12.23 4.10
CA LEU A 61 -0.95 -13.61 4.22
C LEU A 61 -2.07 -13.92 3.24
N CYS A 62 -2.89 -12.94 2.89
CA CYS A 62 -4.05 -13.13 2.02
C CYS A 62 -3.76 -12.91 0.52
N LEU A 63 -2.55 -12.46 0.12
CA LEU A 63 -2.20 -12.31 -1.31
C LEU A 63 -2.37 -13.61 -2.09
N VAL A 64 -1.80 -14.71 -1.59
CA VAL A 64 -1.86 -16.02 -2.27
C VAL A 64 -3.27 -16.60 -2.26
N PRO A 65 -3.99 -16.68 -1.12
CA PRO A 65 -5.38 -17.11 -1.10
C PRO A 65 -6.29 -16.37 -2.09
N TRP A 66 -6.19 -15.05 -2.15
CA TRP A 66 -6.99 -14.27 -3.11
C TRP A 66 -6.56 -14.48 -4.56
N ALA A 67 -5.26 -14.60 -4.84
CA ALA A 67 -4.79 -14.92 -6.19
C ALA A 67 -5.39 -16.24 -6.67
N VAL A 68 -5.33 -17.31 -5.85
CA VAL A 68 -5.90 -18.63 -6.17
C VAL A 68 -7.43 -18.57 -6.30
N THR A 69 -8.11 -17.88 -5.38
CA THR A 69 -9.56 -17.70 -5.46
C THR A 69 -9.96 -17.01 -6.76
N SER A 70 -9.19 -16.00 -7.18
CA SER A 70 -9.47 -15.26 -8.41
C SER A 70 -9.33 -16.10 -9.69
N GLU A 71 -8.54 -17.17 -9.67
CA GLU A 71 -8.44 -18.13 -10.78
C GLU A 71 -9.68 -19.02 -10.91
N ALA A 72 -10.40 -19.21 -9.80
CA ALA A 72 -11.62 -20.02 -9.81
C ALA A 72 -12.88 -19.22 -10.14
N VAL A 73 -12.98 -17.99 -9.58
CA VAL A 73 -14.22 -17.19 -9.64
C VAL A 73 -14.15 -15.99 -10.58
N GLY A 74 -12.93 -15.62 -11.01
CA GLY A 74 -12.69 -14.49 -11.91
C GLY A 74 -12.01 -13.30 -11.22
N ARG A 75 -11.13 -12.65 -11.96
CA ARG A 75 -10.27 -11.55 -11.46
C ARG A 75 -11.10 -10.34 -11.03
N ARG A 76 -12.02 -9.89 -11.90
CA ARG A 76 -12.85 -8.71 -11.66
C ARG A 76 -13.69 -8.84 -10.39
N LEU A 77 -14.32 -10.01 -10.17
CA LEU A 77 -15.17 -10.24 -9.01
C LEU A 77 -14.37 -10.08 -7.72
N VAL A 78 -13.21 -10.71 -7.62
CA VAL A 78 -12.36 -10.65 -6.42
C VAL A 78 -11.88 -9.22 -6.15
N MET A 79 -11.43 -8.49 -7.18
CA MET A 79 -11.02 -7.09 -7.03
C MET A 79 -12.16 -6.20 -6.51
N LEU A 80 -13.35 -6.32 -7.07
CA LEU A 80 -14.52 -5.54 -6.65
C LEU A 80 -14.99 -5.92 -5.24
N THR A 81 -14.97 -7.20 -4.90
CA THR A 81 -15.29 -7.65 -3.53
C THR A 81 -14.38 -6.96 -2.51
N GLY A 82 -13.06 -6.91 -2.77
CA GLY A 82 -12.12 -6.19 -1.91
C GLY A 82 -12.44 -4.70 -1.82
N LEU A 83 -12.65 -4.04 -2.98
CA LEU A 83 -12.94 -2.60 -3.02
C LEU A 83 -14.23 -2.23 -2.25
N PHE A 84 -15.30 -3.02 -2.37
CA PHE A 84 -16.56 -2.75 -1.64
C PHE A 84 -16.50 -3.18 -0.17
N ALA A 85 -15.66 -4.14 0.20
CA ALA A 85 -15.46 -4.51 1.59
C ALA A 85 -14.73 -3.41 2.39
N MET A 86 -13.80 -2.67 1.76
CA MET A 86 -13.04 -1.62 2.46
C MET A 86 -13.90 -0.55 3.13
N PRO A 87 -14.87 0.12 2.48
CA PRO A 87 -15.71 1.11 3.13
C PRO A 87 -16.57 0.51 4.24
N VAL A 88 -17.06 -0.71 4.09
CA VAL A 88 -17.85 -1.41 5.13
C VAL A 88 -16.99 -1.65 6.37
N ILE A 89 -15.78 -2.16 6.19
CA ILE A 89 -14.83 -2.38 7.28
C ILE A 89 -14.40 -1.05 7.89
N GLY A 90 -14.17 0.00 7.07
CA GLY A 90 -13.89 1.35 7.55
C GLY A 90 -14.97 1.88 8.47
N LEU A 91 -16.24 1.74 8.10
CA LEU A 91 -17.36 2.14 8.97
C LEU A 91 -17.46 1.27 10.23
N ALA A 92 -17.13 -0.02 10.16
CA ALA A 92 -17.07 -0.87 11.35
C ALA A 92 -16.03 -0.40 12.38
N MET A 93 -14.95 0.28 11.94
CA MET A 93 -13.95 0.84 12.86
C MET A 93 -14.52 1.93 13.79
N LEU A 94 -15.63 2.58 13.41
CA LEU A 94 -16.27 3.61 14.23
C LEU A 94 -16.85 3.07 15.55
N TYR A 95 -17.11 1.77 15.60
CA TYR A 95 -17.59 1.09 16.81
C TYR A 95 -16.45 0.59 17.70
N ALA A 96 -15.20 1.02 17.43
CA ALA A 96 -14.04 0.61 18.19
C ALA A 96 -13.95 1.39 19.52
N GLU A 97 -14.60 0.88 20.55
CA GLU A 97 -14.44 1.35 21.94
C GLU A 97 -13.15 0.79 22.58
N GLN A 98 -12.68 -0.37 22.11
CA GLN A 98 -11.48 -1.04 22.57
C GLN A 98 -10.40 -1.09 21.50
N PHE A 99 -9.16 -0.88 21.89
CA PHE A 99 -8.00 -0.93 21.01
C PHE A 99 -7.92 -2.21 20.16
N TRP A 100 -8.13 -3.39 20.77
CA TRP A 100 -8.01 -4.66 20.06
C TRP A 100 -9.11 -4.89 19.02
N PHE A 101 -10.28 -4.29 19.20
CA PHE A 101 -11.30 -4.31 18.16
C PHE A 101 -10.86 -3.49 16.93
N LEU A 102 -10.21 -2.35 17.15
CA LEU A 102 -9.63 -1.56 16.06
C LEU A 102 -8.50 -2.32 15.35
N VAL A 103 -7.65 -3.06 16.08
CA VAL A 103 -6.62 -3.93 15.50
C VAL A 103 -7.25 -5.03 14.64
N LEU A 104 -8.32 -5.68 15.11
CA LEU A 104 -9.04 -6.71 14.36
C LEU A 104 -9.64 -6.15 13.06
N THR A 105 -10.31 -5.00 13.13
CA THR A 105 -10.89 -4.36 11.93
C THR A 105 -9.79 -3.91 10.96
N ARG A 106 -8.62 -3.49 11.45
CA ARG A 106 -7.44 -3.22 10.63
C ARG A 106 -6.89 -4.49 9.96
N ALA A 107 -6.90 -5.64 10.64
CA ALA A 107 -6.55 -6.92 10.03
C ALA A 107 -7.56 -7.29 8.91
N LEU A 108 -8.86 -7.16 9.16
CA LEU A 108 -9.89 -7.38 8.13
C LEU A 108 -9.73 -6.43 6.95
N MET A 109 -9.37 -5.17 7.19
CA MET A 109 -9.00 -4.23 6.12
C MET A 109 -7.85 -4.78 5.28
N GLY A 110 -6.80 -5.33 5.89
CA GLY A 110 -5.69 -5.97 5.18
C GLY A 110 -6.15 -7.12 4.28
N VAL A 111 -7.09 -7.95 4.73
CA VAL A 111 -7.70 -9.01 3.91
C VAL A 111 -8.39 -8.42 2.68
N ALA A 112 -9.18 -7.36 2.85
CA ALA A 112 -9.88 -6.69 1.73
C ALA A 112 -8.91 -6.04 0.74
N LEU A 113 -7.86 -5.37 1.24
CA LEU A 113 -6.81 -4.77 0.41
C LEU A 113 -6.08 -5.81 -0.45
N ALA A 114 -5.81 -6.99 0.11
CA ALA A 114 -5.14 -8.09 -0.59
C ALA A 114 -5.93 -8.57 -1.81
N ALA A 115 -7.26 -8.56 -1.77
CA ALA A 115 -8.12 -9.00 -2.86
C ALA A 115 -7.89 -8.19 -4.15
N PHE A 116 -7.65 -6.88 -4.03
CA PHE A 116 -7.34 -6.07 -5.21
C PHE A 116 -5.85 -6.17 -5.57
N ALA A 117 -4.95 -6.03 -4.59
CA ALA A 117 -3.51 -5.94 -4.82
C ALA A 117 -2.93 -7.21 -5.48
N SER A 118 -3.42 -8.40 -5.08
CA SER A 118 -2.93 -9.68 -5.63
C SER A 118 -3.39 -9.97 -7.06
N VAL A 119 -4.48 -9.35 -7.51
CA VAL A 119 -5.19 -9.76 -8.73
C VAL A 119 -5.06 -8.76 -9.87
N ALA A 120 -4.85 -7.47 -9.55
CA ALA A 120 -4.83 -6.40 -10.56
C ALA A 120 -3.77 -6.60 -11.66
N VAL A 121 -2.57 -7.06 -11.30
CA VAL A 121 -1.49 -7.31 -12.27
C VAL A 121 -1.83 -8.53 -13.14
N ALA A 122 -2.40 -9.60 -12.56
CA ALA A 122 -2.83 -10.77 -13.32
C ALA A 122 -3.91 -10.41 -14.34
N TYR A 123 -4.89 -9.58 -13.94
CA TYR A 123 -5.90 -9.05 -14.86
C TYR A 123 -5.25 -8.28 -16.03
N MET A 124 -4.27 -7.42 -15.75
CA MET A 124 -3.55 -6.68 -16.79
C MET A 124 -2.82 -7.60 -17.77
N VAL A 125 -2.15 -8.64 -17.28
CA VAL A 125 -1.42 -9.60 -18.12
C VAL A 125 -2.38 -10.41 -19.01
N GLU A 126 -3.56 -10.75 -18.52
CA GLU A 126 -4.55 -11.55 -19.25
C GLU A 126 -5.29 -10.74 -20.31
N GLU A 127 -5.58 -9.47 -20.06
CA GLU A 127 -6.46 -8.67 -20.92
C GLU A 127 -5.72 -7.68 -21.83
N LEU A 128 -4.53 -7.20 -21.44
CA LEU A 128 -3.78 -6.22 -22.23
C LEU A 128 -2.77 -6.89 -23.16
N SER A 129 -2.52 -6.28 -24.32
CA SER A 129 -1.40 -6.67 -25.16
C SER A 129 -0.05 -6.40 -24.46
N PRO A 130 1.06 -7.09 -24.82
CA PRO A 130 2.36 -6.90 -24.15
C PRO A 130 2.84 -5.44 -24.14
N GLN A 131 2.58 -4.69 -25.21
CA GLN A 131 2.93 -3.27 -25.29
C GLN A 131 2.06 -2.41 -24.36
N ALA A 132 0.75 -2.70 -24.31
CA ALA A 132 -0.21 -2.04 -23.42
C ALA A 132 0.10 -2.32 -21.96
N PHE A 133 0.42 -3.57 -21.62
CA PHE A 133 0.83 -3.97 -20.27
C PHE A 133 2.09 -3.22 -19.79
N GLY A 134 3.13 -3.14 -20.63
CA GLY A 134 4.39 -2.46 -20.26
C GLY A 134 4.18 -0.98 -19.89
N LYS A 135 3.21 -0.29 -20.50
CA LYS A 135 2.84 1.08 -20.12
C LYS A 135 1.90 1.14 -18.90
N ALA A 136 0.92 0.24 -18.84
CA ALA A 136 -0.08 0.19 -17.78
C ALA A 136 0.54 -0.07 -16.41
N ILE A 137 1.51 -0.97 -16.33
CA ILE A 137 2.17 -1.33 -15.07
C ILE A 137 2.92 -0.14 -14.43
N GLY A 138 3.52 0.73 -15.23
CA GLY A 138 4.16 1.96 -14.75
C GLY A 138 3.16 2.91 -14.10
N GLY A 139 2.00 3.12 -14.72
CA GLY A 139 0.90 3.91 -14.16
C GLY A 139 0.32 3.32 -12.89
N TYR A 140 0.17 1.99 -12.84
CA TYR A 140 -0.27 1.25 -11.66
C TYR A 140 0.69 1.44 -10.46
N ILE A 141 2.00 1.28 -10.68
CA ILE A 141 3.01 1.47 -9.64
C ILE A 141 3.06 2.93 -9.15
N ALA A 142 2.94 3.89 -10.07
CA ALA A 142 2.86 5.31 -9.70
C ALA A 142 1.63 5.60 -8.83
N ALA A 143 0.47 5.00 -9.16
CA ALA A 143 -0.75 5.14 -8.39
C ALA A 143 -0.63 4.55 -6.98
N ASN A 144 0.11 3.44 -6.80
CA ASN A 144 0.42 2.88 -5.48
C ASN A 144 1.17 3.90 -4.61
N SER A 145 2.21 4.51 -5.16
CA SER A 145 3.02 5.50 -4.45
C SER A 145 2.21 6.75 -4.11
N LEU A 146 1.44 7.27 -5.07
CA LEU A 146 0.57 8.42 -4.85
C LEU A 146 -0.52 8.13 -3.82
N GLY A 147 -1.16 6.94 -3.87
CA GLY A 147 -2.13 6.51 -2.88
C GLY A 147 -1.55 6.45 -1.48
N GLY A 148 -0.33 5.91 -1.36
CA GLY A 148 0.38 5.85 -0.08
C GLY A 148 0.70 7.22 0.50
N ILE A 149 1.09 8.20 -0.32
CA ILE A 149 1.34 9.59 0.10
C ILE A 149 0.03 10.27 0.47
N THR A 150 -0.96 10.21 -0.42
CA THR A 150 -2.28 10.85 -0.23
C THR A 150 -2.98 10.31 1.00
N GLY A 151 -2.98 8.99 1.22
CA GLY A 151 -3.60 8.37 2.40
C GLY A 151 -3.02 8.89 3.71
N ARG A 152 -1.69 9.03 3.77
CA ARG A 152 -1.01 9.58 4.96
C ARG A 152 -1.34 11.06 5.17
N ILE A 153 -1.20 11.88 4.15
CA ILE A 153 -1.47 13.31 4.27
C ILE A 153 -2.94 13.55 4.60
N ALA A 154 -3.86 12.90 3.90
CA ALA A 154 -5.29 12.99 4.18
C ALA A 154 -5.61 12.50 5.59
N GLY A 155 -5.01 11.37 6.02
CA GLY A 155 -5.16 10.86 7.38
C GLY A 155 -4.78 11.86 8.44
N GLY A 156 -3.61 12.49 8.30
CA GLY A 156 -3.14 13.51 9.24
C GLY A 156 -4.02 14.76 9.23
N LEU A 157 -4.25 15.36 8.06
CA LEU A 157 -5.02 16.59 7.93
C LEU A 157 -6.48 16.45 8.37
N LEU A 158 -7.15 15.35 7.97
CA LEU A 158 -8.54 15.11 8.35
C LEU A 158 -8.67 14.80 9.85
N THR A 159 -7.70 14.09 10.43
CA THR A 159 -7.71 13.84 11.87
C THR A 159 -7.52 15.09 12.68
N ASP A 160 -6.63 15.97 12.24
CA ASP A 160 -6.37 17.26 12.91
C ASP A 160 -7.60 18.18 12.85
N ALA A 161 -8.26 18.22 11.69
CA ALA A 161 -9.40 19.12 11.46
C ALA A 161 -10.73 18.58 12.02
N LEU A 162 -10.99 17.27 11.96
CA LEU A 162 -12.31 16.68 12.19
C LEU A 162 -12.33 15.54 13.21
N GLY A 163 -11.15 15.09 13.65
CA GLY A 163 -11.00 13.88 14.46
C GLY A 163 -10.90 12.60 13.62
N TRP A 164 -10.33 11.54 14.21
CA TRP A 164 -9.99 10.30 13.51
C TRP A 164 -11.22 9.56 12.96
N GLN A 165 -12.36 9.59 13.68
CA GLN A 165 -13.59 8.94 13.23
C GLN A 165 -14.10 9.56 11.93
N HIS A 166 -14.15 10.88 11.85
CA HIS A 166 -14.59 11.59 10.64
C HIS A 166 -13.59 11.41 9.49
N ALA A 167 -12.29 11.32 9.79
CA ALA A 167 -11.28 10.98 8.78
C ALA A 167 -11.52 9.58 8.17
N VAL A 168 -11.87 8.60 9.00
CA VAL A 168 -12.25 7.25 8.54
C VAL A 168 -13.54 7.27 7.72
N VAL A 169 -14.56 8.03 8.14
CA VAL A 169 -15.82 8.19 7.37
C VAL A 169 -15.54 8.82 6.02
N ALA A 170 -14.77 9.90 5.98
CA ALA A 170 -14.40 10.57 4.73
C ALA A 170 -13.68 9.62 3.77
N MET A 171 -12.73 8.82 4.29
CA MET A 171 -12.03 7.81 3.50
C MET A 171 -12.96 6.67 3.04
N ALA A 172 -13.90 6.23 3.88
CA ALA A 172 -14.89 5.21 3.52
C ALA A 172 -15.80 5.69 2.38
N ILE A 173 -16.30 6.92 2.46
CA ILE A 173 -17.11 7.54 1.39
C ILE A 173 -16.29 7.67 0.11
N PHE A 174 -15.07 8.19 0.19
CA PHE A 174 -14.18 8.32 -0.96
C PHE A 174 -13.89 6.96 -1.61
N THR A 175 -13.63 5.95 -0.79
CA THR A 175 -13.39 4.58 -1.26
C THR A 175 -14.63 3.98 -1.91
N LEU A 176 -15.83 4.20 -1.35
CA LEU A 176 -17.09 3.71 -1.93
C LEU A 176 -17.36 4.34 -3.30
N LEU A 177 -17.23 5.67 -3.40
CA LEU A 177 -17.40 6.36 -4.69
C LEU A 177 -16.37 5.89 -5.72
N GLY A 178 -15.13 5.70 -5.29
CA GLY A 178 -14.07 5.16 -6.13
C GLY A 178 -14.31 3.70 -6.53
N ALA A 179 -14.82 2.86 -5.65
CA ALA A 179 -15.18 1.48 -5.96
C ALA A 179 -16.31 1.40 -7.00
N LEU A 180 -17.31 2.27 -6.89
CA LEU A 180 -18.38 2.40 -7.90
C LEU A 180 -17.82 2.83 -9.26
N LEU A 181 -16.91 3.80 -9.27
CA LEU A 181 -16.25 4.24 -10.49
C LEU A 181 -15.41 3.11 -11.12
N VAL A 182 -14.62 2.40 -10.31
CA VAL A 182 -13.85 1.25 -10.80
C VAL A 182 -14.77 0.15 -11.33
N ALA A 183 -15.88 -0.15 -10.64
CA ALA A 183 -16.86 -1.14 -11.08
C ALA A 183 -17.50 -0.77 -12.42
N TYR A 184 -17.74 0.52 -12.65
CA TYR A 184 -18.26 1.04 -13.92
C TYR A 184 -17.24 0.98 -15.06
N LEU A 185 -15.99 1.33 -14.79
CA LEU A 185 -14.94 1.42 -15.81
C LEU A 185 -14.27 0.09 -16.16
N LEU A 186 -14.17 -0.84 -15.17
CA LEU A 186 -13.48 -2.11 -15.32
C LEU A 186 -14.39 -3.12 -16.03
N PRO A 187 -14.12 -3.52 -17.29
CA PRO A 187 -14.95 -4.48 -18.00
C PRO A 187 -14.85 -5.89 -17.41
N VAL A 188 -15.82 -6.71 -17.76
CA VAL A 188 -15.73 -8.15 -17.49
C VAL A 188 -14.59 -8.71 -18.34
N GLN A 189 -13.76 -9.53 -17.74
CA GLN A 189 -12.64 -10.18 -18.43
C GLN A 189 -13.13 -11.10 -19.55
N GLN A 190 -12.46 -11.04 -20.70
CA GLN A 190 -12.85 -11.81 -21.89
C GLN A 190 -11.96 -13.04 -22.11
N HIS A 191 -10.73 -13.00 -21.60
CA HIS A 191 -9.74 -14.06 -21.81
C HIS A 191 -9.59 -15.01 -20.61
N PHE A 192 -10.43 -14.83 -19.60
CA PHE A 192 -10.40 -15.64 -18.39
C PHE A 192 -10.88 -17.08 -18.65
N LYS A 193 -10.07 -18.04 -18.21
CA LYS A 193 -10.41 -19.45 -18.20
C LYS A 193 -10.39 -19.94 -16.75
N PRO A 194 -11.55 -20.31 -16.15
CA PRO A 194 -11.59 -20.76 -14.77
C PRO A 194 -10.70 -21.99 -14.58
N GLN A 195 -9.82 -21.91 -13.60
CA GLN A 195 -8.97 -23.02 -13.19
C GLN A 195 -9.31 -23.38 -11.74
N ARG A 196 -10.01 -24.49 -11.54
CA ARG A 196 -10.41 -24.96 -10.21
C ARG A 196 -9.45 -26.08 -9.75
N GLY A 197 -9.13 -26.11 -8.46
CA GLY A 197 -8.38 -27.22 -7.86
C GLY A 197 -6.85 -27.06 -7.86
N LEU A 198 -6.28 -25.94 -8.28
CA LEU A 198 -4.83 -25.71 -8.34
C LEU A 198 -4.22 -25.20 -7.03
N PHE A 199 -4.98 -25.09 -5.94
CA PHE A 199 -4.48 -24.58 -4.65
C PHE A 199 -3.19 -25.28 -4.18
N PHE A 200 -3.15 -26.60 -4.22
CA PHE A 200 -1.95 -27.37 -3.84
C PHE A 200 -0.80 -27.21 -4.84
N HIS A 201 -1.10 -27.00 -6.12
CA HIS A 201 -0.07 -26.77 -7.13
C HIS A 201 0.63 -25.41 -6.90
N HIS A 202 -0.12 -24.35 -6.64
CA HIS A 202 0.42 -23.02 -6.34
C HIS A 202 1.24 -23.02 -5.04
N ASN A 203 0.77 -23.71 -4.00
CA ASN A 203 1.52 -23.84 -2.75
C ASN A 203 2.85 -24.58 -2.96
N ARG A 204 2.89 -25.62 -3.79
CA ARG A 204 4.13 -26.32 -4.12
C ARG A 204 5.10 -25.44 -4.90
N ALA A 205 4.61 -24.64 -5.82
CA ALA A 205 5.42 -23.66 -6.55
C ALA A 205 5.98 -22.59 -5.59
N LEU A 206 5.15 -22.09 -4.65
CA LEU A 206 5.58 -21.14 -3.62
C LEU A 206 6.71 -21.71 -2.76
N VAL A 207 6.57 -22.96 -2.27
CA VAL A 207 7.62 -23.64 -1.50
C VAL A 207 8.92 -23.77 -2.30
N LYS A 208 8.83 -24.11 -3.59
CA LYS A 208 10.00 -24.15 -4.48
C LYS A 208 10.69 -22.81 -4.63
N HIS A 209 9.93 -21.71 -4.73
CA HIS A 209 10.48 -20.36 -4.76
C HIS A 209 11.13 -19.97 -3.43
N LEU A 210 10.52 -20.35 -2.29
CA LEU A 210 11.10 -20.14 -0.96
C LEU A 210 12.40 -20.92 -0.71
N GLN A 211 12.64 -22.00 -1.44
CA GLN A 211 13.91 -22.74 -1.40
C GLN A 211 15.03 -22.09 -2.23
N ASN A 212 14.70 -21.10 -3.07
CA ASN A 212 15.68 -20.39 -3.88
C ASN A 212 16.43 -19.35 -3.02
N ARG A 213 17.71 -19.65 -2.73
CA ARG A 213 18.56 -18.79 -1.89
C ARG A 213 18.71 -17.37 -2.44
N THR A 214 18.82 -17.19 -3.75
CA THR A 214 18.97 -15.88 -4.37
C THR A 214 17.70 -15.05 -4.19
N LEU A 215 16.52 -15.67 -4.35
CA LEU A 215 15.23 -15.04 -4.11
C LEU A 215 15.08 -14.65 -2.63
N TRP A 216 15.46 -15.53 -1.72
CA TRP A 216 15.43 -15.27 -0.28
C TRP A 216 16.29 -14.06 0.11
N LEU A 217 17.53 -13.99 -0.40
CA LEU A 217 18.41 -12.86 -0.14
C LEU A 217 17.84 -11.55 -0.71
N ALA A 218 17.27 -11.57 -1.91
CA ALA A 218 16.63 -10.40 -2.49
C ALA A 218 15.41 -9.95 -1.67
N MET A 219 14.58 -10.90 -1.22
CA MET A 219 13.43 -10.61 -0.35
C MET A 219 13.87 -10.06 1.01
N LEU A 220 14.94 -10.61 1.61
CA LEU A 220 15.47 -10.14 2.88
C LEU A 220 16.00 -8.69 2.76
N ILE A 221 16.81 -8.41 1.74
CA ILE A 221 17.34 -7.07 1.50
C ILE A 221 16.19 -6.07 1.26
N GLY A 222 15.25 -6.41 0.38
CA GLY A 222 14.09 -5.56 0.10
C GLY A 222 13.21 -5.37 1.33
N GLY A 223 12.93 -6.44 2.08
CA GLY A 223 12.12 -6.42 3.30
C GLY A 223 12.75 -5.59 4.42
N VAL A 224 14.05 -5.75 4.67
CA VAL A 224 14.77 -4.96 5.69
C VAL A 224 14.77 -3.48 5.30
N ASN A 225 15.10 -3.13 4.04
CA ASN A 225 15.07 -1.74 3.58
C ASN A 225 13.67 -1.13 3.72
N PHE A 226 12.64 -1.86 3.34
CA PHE A 226 11.26 -1.37 3.46
C PHE A 226 10.83 -1.21 4.92
N ALA A 227 11.21 -2.17 5.79
CA ALA A 227 10.93 -2.09 7.22
C ALA A 227 11.61 -0.87 7.86
N LEU A 228 12.89 -0.65 7.58
CA LEU A 228 13.64 0.52 8.06
C LEU A 228 12.99 1.83 7.60
N PHE A 229 12.63 1.90 6.31
CA PHE A 229 12.00 3.05 5.71
C PHE A 229 10.64 3.38 6.37
N VAL A 230 9.75 2.39 6.54
CA VAL A 230 8.44 2.59 7.17
C VAL A 230 8.57 2.97 8.64
N ASN A 231 9.47 2.29 9.38
CA ASN A 231 9.68 2.58 10.81
C ASN A 231 10.29 3.97 11.03
N LEU A 232 11.23 4.40 10.18
CA LEU A 232 11.79 5.75 10.28
C LEU A 232 10.69 6.82 10.29
N TYR A 233 9.75 6.74 9.34
CA TYR A 233 8.66 7.71 9.26
C TYR A 233 7.64 7.55 10.41
N SER A 234 7.45 6.35 10.94
CA SER A 234 6.62 6.16 12.13
C SER A 234 7.25 6.83 13.35
N VAL A 235 8.54 6.59 13.60
CA VAL A 235 9.30 7.23 14.70
C VAL A 235 9.32 8.76 14.54
N MET A 236 9.58 9.26 13.33
CA MET A 236 9.54 10.70 13.07
C MET A 236 8.15 11.30 13.31
N GLY A 237 7.08 10.56 12.99
CA GLY A 237 5.71 10.98 13.29
C GLY A 237 5.48 11.20 14.78
N PHE A 238 5.92 10.26 15.63
CA PHE A 238 5.86 10.43 17.09
C PHE A 238 6.72 11.60 17.56
N ARG A 239 7.95 11.72 17.06
CA ARG A 239 8.89 12.77 17.47
C ARG A 239 8.38 14.17 17.10
N LEU A 240 7.77 14.37 15.93
CA LEU A 240 7.28 15.66 15.48
C LEU A 240 6.05 16.13 16.28
N VAL A 241 5.24 15.21 16.78
CA VAL A 241 4.05 15.52 17.59
C VAL A 241 4.41 15.72 19.07
N ALA A 242 5.49 15.09 19.55
CA ALA A 242 5.99 15.25 20.91
C ALA A 242 6.78 16.55 21.11
N GLU A 243 6.98 16.95 22.39
CA GLU A 243 7.91 18.04 22.73
C GLU A 243 9.35 17.73 22.26
N PRO A 244 10.13 18.69 21.85
CA PRO A 244 9.87 20.15 21.84
C PRO A 244 9.10 20.66 20.63
N TYR A 245 8.79 19.83 19.61
CA TYR A 245 8.21 20.29 18.34
C TYR A 245 6.71 20.56 18.44
N SER A 246 5.98 19.66 19.14
CA SER A 246 4.53 19.77 19.38
C SER A 246 3.70 20.15 18.14
N LEU A 247 4.09 19.60 16.96
CA LEU A 247 3.41 19.91 15.71
C LEU A 247 2.03 19.26 15.66
N PRO A 248 1.02 19.97 15.11
CA PRO A 248 -0.25 19.36 14.74
C PRO A 248 -0.05 18.16 13.81
N ILE A 249 -0.86 17.11 13.96
CA ILE A 249 -0.74 15.86 13.19
C ILE A 249 -0.81 16.11 11.69
N GLY A 250 -1.66 17.05 11.27
CA GLY A 250 -1.80 17.47 9.88
C GLY A 250 -0.49 18.00 9.31
N ILE A 251 0.21 18.86 10.06
CA ILE A 251 1.50 19.44 9.64
C ILE A 251 2.58 18.34 9.66
N ALA A 252 2.63 17.53 10.73
CA ALA A 252 3.59 16.42 10.83
C ALA A 252 3.44 15.42 9.68
N SER A 253 2.21 15.21 9.17
CA SER A 253 1.95 14.31 8.04
C SER A 253 2.55 14.79 6.71
N LEU A 254 2.87 16.08 6.57
CA LEU A 254 3.51 16.60 5.35
C LEU A 254 4.94 16.05 5.13
N ILE A 255 5.56 15.46 6.16
CA ILE A 255 6.84 14.76 5.99
C ILE A 255 6.76 13.68 4.90
N PHE A 256 5.59 13.08 4.68
CA PHE A 256 5.38 12.06 3.65
C PHE A 256 5.48 12.61 2.20
N VAL A 257 5.49 13.94 2.00
CA VAL A 257 5.81 14.56 0.71
C VAL A 257 7.23 14.20 0.25
N CYS A 258 8.14 13.93 1.20
CA CYS A 258 9.50 13.47 0.89
C CYS A 258 9.52 12.18 0.04
N TYR A 259 8.44 11.37 0.05
CA TYR A 259 8.32 10.18 -0.79
C TYR A 259 8.32 10.52 -2.29
N LEU A 260 7.95 11.73 -2.68
CA LEU A 260 8.05 12.20 -4.06
C LEU A 260 9.50 12.20 -4.57
N ALA A 261 10.47 12.43 -3.67
CA ALA A 261 11.89 12.33 -4.01
C ALA A 261 12.25 10.90 -4.47
N GLY A 262 11.64 9.86 -3.88
CA GLY A 262 11.78 8.48 -4.32
C GLY A 262 11.27 8.26 -5.75
N THR A 263 10.17 8.92 -6.12
CA THR A 263 9.61 8.86 -7.48
C THR A 263 10.54 9.53 -8.50
N LEU A 264 11.16 10.64 -8.13
CA LEU A 264 12.16 11.33 -8.96
C LEU A 264 13.44 10.49 -9.10
N SER A 265 13.94 9.92 -7.99
CA SER A 265 15.15 9.10 -8.00
C SER A 265 15.01 7.82 -8.82
N SER A 266 13.80 7.28 -8.98
CA SER A 266 13.56 6.09 -9.79
C SER A 266 13.95 6.27 -11.25
N LYS A 267 13.76 7.48 -11.81
CA LYS A 267 14.18 7.82 -13.18
C LYS A 267 15.71 7.86 -13.29
N LEU A 268 16.37 8.39 -12.27
CA LEU A 268 17.85 8.43 -12.19
C LEU A 268 18.44 7.03 -12.06
N THR A 269 17.80 6.17 -11.27
CA THR A 269 18.20 4.76 -11.06
C THR A 269 18.14 3.97 -12.37
N ALA A 270 17.13 4.19 -13.22
CA ALA A 270 17.02 3.52 -14.51
C ALA A 270 18.20 3.88 -15.44
N ASN A 271 18.65 5.13 -15.42
CA ASN A 271 19.81 5.59 -16.18
C ASN A 271 21.13 5.06 -15.58
N TRP A 272 21.22 5.03 -14.25
CA TRP A 272 22.35 4.48 -13.51
C TRP A 272 22.56 2.99 -13.84
N ASN A 273 21.52 2.18 -13.73
CA ASN A 273 21.58 0.73 -13.96
C ASN A 273 21.99 0.36 -15.39
N ARG A 274 21.68 1.21 -16.36
CA ARG A 274 22.18 1.05 -17.75
C ARG A 274 23.68 1.29 -17.87
N ARG A 275 24.26 2.09 -16.98
CA ARG A 275 25.66 2.53 -17.04
C ARG A 275 26.61 1.78 -16.11
N PHE A 276 26.14 1.42 -14.90
CA PHE A 276 26.97 0.91 -13.80
C PHE A 276 26.50 -0.41 -13.18
N SER A 277 25.45 -1.04 -13.71
CA SER A 277 24.75 -2.19 -13.12
C SER A 277 23.96 -1.89 -11.84
N ALA A 278 23.18 -2.90 -11.37
CA ALA A 278 22.25 -2.73 -10.23
C ALA A 278 22.96 -2.75 -8.86
N ILE A 279 24.01 -3.58 -8.70
CA ILE A 279 24.66 -3.78 -7.39
C ILE A 279 25.28 -2.49 -6.82
N PRO A 280 26.12 -1.73 -7.56
CA PRO A 280 26.63 -0.45 -7.07
C PRO A 280 25.54 0.56 -6.74
N GLY A 281 24.43 0.57 -7.50
CA GLY A 281 23.26 1.42 -7.21
C GLY A 281 22.59 1.05 -5.89
N MET A 282 22.42 -0.24 -5.60
CA MET A 282 21.88 -0.72 -4.32
C MET A 282 22.81 -0.37 -3.15
N MET A 283 24.13 -0.51 -3.31
CA MET A 283 25.10 -0.13 -2.28
C MET A 283 25.07 1.37 -2.00
N LEU A 284 25.02 2.20 -3.04
CA LEU A 284 24.91 3.65 -2.89
C LEU A 284 23.61 4.04 -2.17
N GLY A 285 22.48 3.43 -2.53
CA GLY A 285 21.20 3.65 -1.85
C GLY A 285 21.25 3.27 -0.37
N ALA A 286 21.87 2.15 -0.02
CA ALA A 286 22.05 1.73 1.36
C ALA A 286 22.95 2.71 2.16
N LEU A 287 24.03 3.19 1.56
CA LEU A 287 24.92 4.19 2.19
C LEU A 287 24.20 5.51 2.43
N ILE A 288 23.42 6.00 1.47
CA ILE A 288 22.62 7.22 1.62
C ILE A 288 21.57 7.05 2.73
N SER A 289 20.90 5.89 2.80
CA SER A 289 19.93 5.59 3.87
C SER A 289 20.60 5.55 5.24
N MET A 290 21.76 4.93 5.34
CA MET A 290 22.55 4.88 6.58
C MET A 290 23.00 6.28 7.02
N ALA A 291 23.51 7.11 6.09
CA ALA A 291 23.87 8.48 6.38
C ALA A 291 22.66 9.30 6.86
N GLY A 292 21.48 9.14 6.23
CA GLY A 292 20.24 9.79 6.66
C GLY A 292 19.84 9.38 8.07
N MET A 293 19.97 8.10 8.43
CA MET A 293 19.68 7.62 9.78
C MET A 293 20.66 8.18 10.82
N LEU A 294 21.96 8.27 10.49
CA LEU A 294 22.95 8.87 11.36
C LEU A 294 22.68 10.36 11.60
N ILE A 295 22.27 11.09 10.57
CA ILE A 295 21.87 12.50 10.70
C ILE A 295 20.63 12.63 11.60
N ALA A 296 19.68 11.71 11.49
CA ALA A 296 18.47 11.71 12.35
C ALA A 296 18.76 11.46 13.84
N LEU A 297 19.93 10.91 14.18
CA LEU A 297 20.40 10.75 15.59
C LEU A 297 20.96 12.06 16.16
N ILE A 298 21.30 13.03 15.33
CA ILE A 298 21.79 14.32 15.80
C ILE A 298 20.58 15.12 16.30
N GLU A 299 20.50 15.35 17.61
CA GLU A 299 19.38 16.07 18.24
C GLU A 299 19.29 17.55 17.89
N ALA A 300 20.24 18.07 17.15
CA ALA A 300 20.32 19.46 16.73
C ALA A 300 19.57 19.71 15.41
N ILE A 301 18.24 19.65 15.44
CA ILE A 301 17.44 20.50 14.55
C ILE A 301 17.13 21.74 15.37
N PRO A 302 17.70 22.92 15.02
CA PRO A 302 17.33 24.16 15.71
C PRO A 302 15.84 24.39 15.57
N ALA A 303 15.21 24.82 16.66
CA ALA A 303 13.80 25.21 16.72
C ALA A 303 13.51 26.33 15.71
#